data_035e0bc150f498308e69b66960952864
#
_entry.id   035e0bc150f498308e69b66960952864
#
_cell.length_a   1.000
_cell.length_b   1.000
_cell.length_c   1.000
_cell.angle_alpha   90.00
_cell.angle_beta   90.00
_cell.angle_gamma   90.00
#
_symmetry.space_group_name_H-M   'P 1'
#
loop_
_entity.id
_entity.type
_entity.pdbx_description
1 polymer ?
#
loop_
_entity_poly.entity_id
_entity_poly.type
_entity_poly.pdbx_seq_one_letter_code
_entity_poly.pdbx_strand_id
1 'polypeptide(L)'
;MNVLVIDGQGGGLGRQLVAALSVQCPDIRLVAVGTNSVAAQAMHKAGAQRAATGENAVVVNCRSADIIVGPIGIVIADALLGEITPAMATAVCQSSAIRVLIPVNHCENYIVGVPDQPIGSLVAAAVQKVKALCAGEGC
;
A
#
# COMPACT_ATOMS: atom_id res chain seq x y z
N MET A 1 3.81 12.14 -9.73
CA MET A 1 4.01 11.29 -8.54
C MET A 1 3.67 9.85 -8.88
N ASN A 2 4.57 8.94 -8.54
CA ASN A 2 4.38 7.51 -8.67
C ASN A 2 3.91 6.97 -7.33
N VAL A 3 2.67 6.50 -7.27
CA VAL A 3 2.07 5.93 -6.06
C VAL A 3 1.98 4.41 -6.24
N LEU A 4 2.57 3.69 -5.31
CA LEU A 4 2.59 2.22 -5.28
C LEU A 4 1.71 1.74 -4.14
N VAL A 5 0.67 0.98 -4.46
CA VAL A 5 -0.15 0.29 -3.47
C VAL A 5 0.29 -1.17 -3.39
N ILE A 6 0.61 -1.63 -2.20
CA ILE A 6 1.00 -3.02 -1.93
C ILE A 6 -0.04 -3.63 -0.98
N ASP A 7 -0.56 -4.80 -1.34
CA ASP A 7 -1.47 -5.55 -0.49
C ASP A 7 -1.30 -7.05 -0.74
N GLY A 8 -1.89 -7.84 0.12
CA GLY A 8 -1.85 -9.30 0.03
C GLY A 8 -3.19 -9.93 0.33
N GLN A 9 -3.18 -11.22 0.59
CA GLN A 9 -4.37 -12.03 0.86
C GLN A 9 -5.44 -11.81 -0.21
N GLY A 10 -6.66 -11.42 0.15
CA GLY A 10 -7.73 -11.16 -0.81
C GLY A 10 -7.68 -9.81 -1.51
N GLY A 11 -6.77 -8.93 -1.11
CA GLY A 11 -6.61 -7.60 -1.71
C GLY A 11 -7.72 -6.61 -1.36
N GLY A 12 -8.52 -6.88 -0.32
CA GLY A 12 -9.67 -6.04 0.03
C GLY A 12 -9.31 -4.62 0.41
N LEU A 13 -8.26 -4.44 1.19
CA LEU A 13 -7.77 -3.12 1.58
C LEU A 13 -7.17 -2.38 0.38
N GLY A 14 -6.28 -3.06 -0.36
CA GLY A 14 -5.66 -2.50 -1.55
C GLY A 14 -6.69 -2.09 -2.60
N ARG A 15 -7.73 -2.89 -2.79
CA ARG A 15 -8.83 -2.57 -3.69
C ARG A 15 -9.53 -1.26 -3.30
N GLN A 16 -9.83 -1.08 -2.01
CA GLN A 16 -10.45 0.15 -1.53
C GLN A 16 -9.54 1.36 -1.69
N LEU A 17 -8.25 1.22 -1.39
CA LEU A 17 -7.25 2.28 -1.58
C LEU A 17 -7.16 2.68 -3.05
N VAL A 18 -7.00 1.71 -3.94
CA VAL A 18 -6.88 1.97 -5.38
C VAL A 18 -8.14 2.64 -5.92
N ALA A 19 -9.32 2.16 -5.56
CA ALA A 19 -10.58 2.75 -6.01
C ALA A 19 -10.68 4.22 -5.60
N ALA A 20 -10.36 4.55 -4.36
CA ALA A 20 -10.42 5.92 -3.86
C ALA A 20 -9.32 6.80 -4.49
N LEU A 21 -8.09 6.31 -4.59
CA LEU A 21 -6.97 7.05 -5.18
C LEU A 21 -7.20 7.34 -6.66
N SER A 22 -7.72 6.39 -7.42
CA SER A 22 -7.97 6.57 -8.86
C SER A 22 -8.98 7.68 -9.15
N VAL A 23 -9.93 7.90 -8.25
CA VAL A 23 -10.94 8.95 -8.37
C VAL A 23 -10.44 10.28 -7.81
N GLN A 24 -9.84 10.27 -6.64
CA GLN A 24 -9.48 11.50 -5.91
C GLN A 24 -8.12 12.07 -6.28
N CYS A 25 -7.26 11.28 -6.91
CA CYS A 25 -5.92 11.70 -7.34
C CYS A 25 -5.70 11.30 -8.81
N PRO A 26 -6.44 11.89 -9.76
CA PRO A 26 -6.43 11.41 -11.16
C PRO A 26 -5.08 11.60 -11.87
N ASP A 27 -4.22 12.47 -11.37
CA ASP A 27 -2.95 12.81 -12.02
C ASP A 27 -1.77 11.97 -11.57
N ILE A 28 -1.97 11.05 -10.61
CA ILE A 28 -0.90 10.16 -10.16
C ILE A 28 -0.71 8.99 -11.12
N ARG A 29 0.49 8.43 -11.12
CA ARG A 29 0.75 7.12 -11.72
C ARG A 29 0.52 6.07 -10.64
N LEU A 30 -0.57 5.35 -10.76
CA LEU A 30 -1.02 4.39 -9.75
C LEU A 30 -0.65 2.97 -10.19
N VAL A 31 0.28 2.38 -9.48
CA VAL A 31 0.74 1.00 -9.67
C VAL A 31 0.34 0.19 -8.44
N ALA A 32 -0.14 -1.01 -8.66
CA ALA A 32 -0.46 -1.95 -7.59
C ALA A 32 0.41 -3.19 -7.68
N VAL A 33 0.90 -3.66 -6.55
CA VAL A 33 1.58 -4.95 -6.46
C VAL A 33 0.90 -5.80 -5.40
N GLY A 34 0.37 -6.95 -5.82
CA GLY A 34 -0.15 -7.96 -4.91
C GLY A 34 0.91 -8.99 -4.56
N THR A 35 0.90 -9.47 -3.33
CA THR A 35 1.74 -10.62 -2.96
C THR A 35 1.30 -11.90 -3.65
N ASN A 36 0.06 -11.93 -4.14
CA ASN A 36 -0.53 -13.01 -4.92
C ASN A 36 -1.38 -12.43 -6.06
N SER A 37 -1.78 -13.28 -7.00
CA SER A 37 -2.52 -12.85 -8.19
C SER A 37 -3.94 -12.37 -7.89
N VAL A 38 -4.58 -12.89 -6.86
CA VAL A 38 -5.94 -12.47 -6.47
C VAL A 38 -5.92 -11.01 -6.01
N ALA A 39 -4.98 -10.66 -5.13
CA ALA A 39 -4.80 -9.29 -4.66
C ALA A 39 -4.45 -8.34 -5.82
N ALA A 40 -3.52 -8.74 -6.69
CA ALA A 40 -3.12 -7.94 -7.84
C ALA A 40 -4.28 -7.67 -8.78
N GLN A 41 -5.08 -8.69 -9.10
CA GLN A 41 -6.27 -8.55 -9.96
C GLN A 41 -7.33 -7.65 -9.33
N ALA A 42 -7.60 -7.79 -8.04
CA ALA A 42 -8.56 -6.96 -7.34
C ALA A 42 -8.21 -5.48 -7.43
N MET A 43 -6.94 -5.15 -7.22
CA MET A 43 -6.44 -3.78 -7.31
C MET A 43 -6.42 -3.25 -8.75
N HIS A 44 -6.07 -4.09 -9.72
CA HIS A 44 -6.11 -3.69 -11.13
C HIS A 44 -7.53 -3.35 -11.57
N LYS A 45 -8.48 -4.20 -11.25
CA LYS A 45 -9.91 -3.96 -11.56
C LYS A 45 -10.46 -2.72 -10.87
N ALA A 46 -9.93 -2.37 -9.71
CA ALA A 46 -10.36 -1.17 -8.97
C ALA A 46 -9.84 0.14 -9.57
N GLY A 47 -8.89 0.10 -10.51
CA GLY A 47 -8.42 1.28 -11.21
C GLY A 47 -6.92 1.50 -11.24
N ALA A 48 -6.11 0.59 -10.73
CA ALA A 48 -4.65 0.71 -10.89
C ALA A 48 -4.30 0.62 -12.38
N GLN A 49 -3.49 1.54 -12.85
CA GLN A 49 -3.09 1.60 -14.27
C GLN A 49 -2.23 0.40 -14.66
N ARG A 50 -1.44 -0.09 -13.72
CA ARG A 50 -0.58 -1.27 -13.88
C ARG A 50 -0.64 -2.10 -12.60
N ALA A 51 -0.56 -3.40 -12.75
CA ALA A 51 -0.48 -4.31 -11.63
C ALA A 51 0.54 -5.41 -11.89
N ALA A 52 1.19 -5.84 -10.84
CA ALA A 52 2.16 -6.93 -10.87
C ALA A 52 2.03 -7.77 -9.59
N THR A 53 2.67 -8.92 -9.56
CA THR A 53 2.53 -9.91 -8.50
C THR A 53 3.89 -10.38 -8.01
N GLY A 54 4.02 -10.47 -6.71
CA GLY A 54 5.10 -11.21 -6.07
C GLY A 54 6.28 -10.37 -5.61
N GLU A 55 7.26 -11.07 -5.03
CA GLU A 55 8.39 -10.46 -4.33
C GLU A 55 9.21 -9.53 -5.21
N ASN A 56 9.63 -10.01 -6.38
CA ASN A 56 10.47 -9.19 -7.26
C ASN A 56 9.72 -7.95 -7.76
N ALA A 57 8.42 -8.07 -7.99
CA ALA A 57 7.59 -6.92 -8.35
C ALA A 57 7.58 -5.84 -7.27
N VAL A 58 7.50 -6.24 -5.99
CA VAL A 58 7.64 -5.31 -4.86
C VAL A 58 9.00 -4.64 -4.89
N VAL A 59 10.08 -5.42 -4.97
CA VAL A 59 11.46 -4.91 -4.96
C VAL A 59 11.68 -3.89 -6.08
N VAL A 60 11.27 -4.23 -7.28
CA VAL A 60 11.49 -3.38 -8.47
C VAL A 60 10.68 -2.08 -8.38
N ASN A 61 9.39 -2.18 -8.03
CA ASN A 61 8.52 -1.01 -8.01
C ASN A 61 8.81 -0.06 -6.84
N CYS A 62 9.35 -0.57 -5.73
CA CYS A 62 9.80 0.29 -4.63
C CYS A 62 10.91 1.26 -5.04
N ARG A 63 11.68 0.94 -6.07
CA ARG A 63 12.80 1.78 -6.53
C ARG A 63 12.36 3.09 -7.16
N SER A 64 11.18 3.11 -7.78
CA SER A 64 10.66 4.27 -8.50
C SER A 64 9.43 4.91 -7.87
N ALA A 65 8.97 4.40 -6.74
CA ALA A 65 7.83 4.96 -6.03
C ALA A 65 8.21 6.26 -5.32
N ASP A 66 7.31 7.22 -5.37
CA ASP A 66 7.38 8.45 -4.55
C ASP A 66 6.61 8.27 -3.24
N ILE A 67 5.52 7.52 -3.31
CA ILE A 67 4.68 7.18 -2.16
C ILE A 67 4.34 5.69 -2.22
N ILE A 68 4.48 5.00 -1.09
CA ILE A 68 4.04 3.60 -0.94
C ILE A 68 2.89 3.57 0.07
N VAL A 69 1.79 2.95 -0.32
CA VAL A 69 0.58 2.85 0.53
C VAL A 69 0.21 1.39 0.71
N GLY A 70 -0.15 1.01 1.91
CA GLY A 70 -0.61 -0.35 2.19
C GLY A 70 -0.83 -0.61 3.66
N PRO A 71 -1.22 -1.83 4.03
CA PRO A 71 -1.30 -2.21 5.43
C PRO A 71 0.09 -2.18 6.07
N ILE A 72 0.14 -1.92 7.37
CA ILE A 72 1.42 -1.87 8.10
C ILE A 72 2.24 -3.16 7.96
N GLY A 73 1.58 -4.28 7.71
CA GLY A 73 2.26 -5.56 7.49
C GLY A 73 3.28 -5.56 6.36
N ILE A 74 3.18 -4.64 5.39
CA ILE A 74 4.14 -4.59 4.28
C ILE A 74 5.57 -4.21 4.72
N VAL A 75 5.74 -3.67 5.92
CA VAL A 75 7.06 -3.37 6.51
C VAL A 75 7.46 -4.38 7.59
N ILE A 76 6.66 -5.42 7.80
CA ILE A 76 6.91 -6.45 8.81
C ILE A 76 7.23 -7.76 8.11
N ALA A 77 8.45 -8.27 8.28
CA ALA A 77 8.85 -9.54 7.71
C ALA A 77 7.92 -10.67 8.19
N ASP A 78 7.53 -11.53 7.26
CA ASP A 78 6.65 -12.69 7.48
C ASP A 78 5.21 -12.35 7.88
N ALA A 79 4.81 -11.09 7.79
CA ALA A 79 3.42 -10.69 7.99
C ALA A 79 2.49 -11.26 6.91
N LEU A 80 1.19 -11.17 7.14
CA LEU A 80 0.14 -11.69 6.25
C LEU A 80 0.31 -13.20 6.01
N LEU A 81 0.52 -13.97 7.08
CA LEU A 81 0.74 -15.42 7.04
C LEU A 81 1.93 -15.82 6.14
N GLY A 82 2.98 -14.99 6.15
CA GLY A 82 4.18 -15.23 5.36
C GLY A 82 4.15 -14.68 3.93
N GLU A 83 3.07 -14.04 3.51
CA GLU A 83 3.03 -13.45 2.17
C GLU A 83 4.00 -12.29 2.00
N ILE A 84 4.33 -11.57 3.08
CA ILE A 84 5.37 -10.54 3.07
C ILE A 84 6.70 -11.18 3.43
N THR A 85 7.52 -11.40 2.43
CA THR A 85 8.86 -11.94 2.65
C THR A 85 9.77 -10.89 3.29
N PRO A 86 10.86 -11.32 3.97
CA PRO A 86 11.87 -10.37 4.47
C PRO A 86 12.42 -9.44 3.38
N ALA A 87 12.60 -9.94 2.16
CA ALA A 87 13.05 -9.11 1.03
C ALA A 87 12.03 -8.03 0.65
N MET A 88 10.74 -8.35 0.68
CA MET A 88 9.68 -7.36 0.43
C MET A 88 9.69 -6.27 1.51
N ALA A 89 9.67 -6.64 2.78
CA ALA A 89 9.69 -5.68 3.89
C ALA A 89 10.92 -4.77 3.82
N THR A 90 12.08 -5.34 3.54
CA THR A 90 13.32 -4.61 3.38
C THR A 90 13.24 -3.61 2.22
N ALA A 91 12.73 -4.03 1.07
CA ALA A 91 12.59 -3.17 -0.10
C ALA A 91 11.69 -1.96 0.18
N VAL A 92 10.57 -2.18 0.85
CA VAL A 92 9.65 -1.10 1.24
C VAL A 92 10.34 -0.13 2.21
N CYS A 93 11.03 -0.66 3.22
CA CYS A 93 11.68 0.17 4.25
C CYS A 93 12.89 0.93 3.73
N GLN A 94 13.64 0.37 2.79
CA GLN A 94 14.82 1.01 2.19
C GLN A 94 14.48 1.97 1.05
N SER A 95 13.25 1.95 0.57
CA SER A 95 12.80 2.88 -0.46
C SER A 95 12.87 4.32 0.04
N SER A 96 13.22 5.24 -0.86
CA SER A 96 13.16 6.68 -0.60
C SER A 96 11.73 7.21 -0.57
N ALA A 97 10.75 6.40 -0.94
CA ALA A 97 9.34 6.78 -0.93
C ALA A 97 8.83 7.11 0.49
N ILE A 98 7.89 8.02 0.57
CA ILE A 98 7.12 8.22 1.80
C ILE A 98 6.14 7.05 1.94
N ARG A 99 6.12 6.44 3.11
CA ARG A 99 5.24 5.30 3.40
C ARG A 99 4.01 5.78 4.16
N VAL A 100 2.84 5.51 3.59
CA VAL A 100 1.53 5.76 4.20
C VAL A 100 0.97 4.40 4.61
N LEU A 101 1.06 4.09 5.89
CA LEU A 101 0.77 2.75 6.41
C LEU A 101 -0.55 2.73 7.17
N ILE A 102 -1.40 1.79 6.82
CA ILE A 102 -2.69 1.60 7.50
C ILE A 102 -2.51 0.56 8.61
N PRO A 103 -2.82 0.90 9.87
CA PRO A 103 -2.58 0.04 11.02
C PRO A 103 -3.68 -1.01 11.19
N VAL A 104 -3.87 -1.87 10.18
CA VAL A 104 -4.81 -2.98 10.20
C VAL A 104 -4.07 -4.30 10.12
N ASN A 105 -4.66 -5.35 10.66
CA ASN A 105 -4.11 -6.72 10.61
C ASN A 105 -2.64 -6.75 11.00
N HIS A 106 -2.27 -6.00 12.04
CA HIS A 106 -0.89 -5.90 12.49
C HIS A 106 -0.44 -7.14 13.28
N CYS A 107 -1.27 -8.19 13.30
CA CYS A 107 -1.00 -9.48 13.93
C CYS A 107 -0.58 -9.30 15.39
N GLU A 108 0.56 -9.85 15.78
CA GLU A 108 1.05 -9.76 17.16
C GLU A 108 1.73 -8.42 17.48
N ASN A 109 1.64 -7.44 16.60
CA ASN A 109 2.19 -6.11 16.82
C ASN A 109 1.12 -5.18 17.39
N TYR A 110 1.39 -4.57 18.52
CA TYR A 110 0.52 -3.57 19.11
C TYR A 110 1.10 -2.17 18.87
N ILE A 111 0.30 -1.30 18.27
CA ILE A 111 0.74 0.06 17.96
C ILE A 111 0.15 0.99 19.00
N VAL A 112 1.00 1.44 19.93
CA VAL A 112 0.59 2.31 21.04
C VAL A 112 0.05 3.63 20.49
N GLY A 113 -1.08 4.06 21.07
CA GLY A 113 -1.68 5.35 20.71
C GLY A 113 -2.55 5.31 19.45
N VAL A 114 -2.69 4.16 18.80
CA VAL A 114 -3.55 4.01 17.63
C VAL A 114 -4.80 3.22 18.01
N PRO A 115 -5.98 3.88 18.10
CA PRO A 115 -7.21 3.18 18.38
C PRO A 115 -7.71 2.40 17.16
N ASP A 116 -8.51 1.37 17.43
CA ASP A 116 -9.23 0.66 16.38
C ASP A 116 -10.22 1.61 15.68
N GLN A 117 -10.21 1.56 14.36
CA GLN A 117 -11.11 2.36 13.53
C GLN A 117 -11.67 1.51 12.39
N PRO A 118 -12.85 1.87 11.87
CA PRO A 118 -13.38 1.21 10.67
C PRO A 118 -12.40 1.37 9.48
N ILE A 119 -12.28 0.32 8.68
CA ILE A 119 -11.37 0.32 7.51
C ILE A 119 -11.67 1.48 6.57
N GLY A 120 -12.94 1.79 6.34
CA GLY A 120 -13.34 2.92 5.49
C GLY A 120 -12.78 4.26 5.96
N SER A 121 -12.75 4.50 7.27
CA SER A 121 -12.15 5.72 7.85
C SER A 121 -10.64 5.75 7.66
N LEU A 122 -9.98 4.62 7.83
CA LEU A 122 -8.52 4.50 7.64
C LEU A 122 -8.14 4.71 6.17
N VAL A 123 -8.90 4.14 5.25
CA VAL A 123 -8.71 4.35 3.80
C VAL A 123 -8.87 5.83 3.46
N ALA A 124 -9.94 6.46 3.94
CA ALA A 124 -10.17 7.89 3.70
C ALA A 124 -9.02 8.75 4.22
N ALA A 125 -8.52 8.47 5.42
CA ALA A 125 -7.39 9.20 6.01
C ALA A 125 -6.11 9.00 5.19
N ALA A 126 -5.83 7.78 4.74
CA ALA A 126 -4.67 7.50 3.90
C ALA A 126 -4.74 8.23 2.56
N VAL A 127 -5.90 8.25 1.92
CA VAL A 127 -6.12 8.96 0.65
C VAL A 127 -5.92 10.46 0.83
N GLN A 128 -6.43 11.05 1.90
CA GLN A 128 -6.20 12.46 2.20
C GLN A 128 -4.71 12.76 2.41
N LYS A 129 -3.98 11.87 3.08
CA LYS A 129 -2.53 12.05 3.23
C LYS A 129 -1.80 11.99 1.89
N VAL A 130 -2.16 11.07 1.03
CA VAL A 130 -1.58 10.99 -0.33
C VAL A 130 -1.88 12.27 -1.11
N LYS A 131 -3.11 12.78 -1.07
CA LYS A 131 -3.47 14.05 -1.72
C LYS A 131 -2.61 15.21 -1.23
N ALA A 132 -2.43 15.32 0.08
CA ALA A 132 -1.59 16.37 0.68
C ALA A 132 -0.14 16.25 0.21
N LEU A 133 0.42 15.05 0.21
CA LEU A 133 1.78 14.81 -0.26
C LEU A 133 1.94 15.16 -1.75
N CYS A 134 0.96 14.83 -2.58
CA CYS A 134 0.97 15.18 -4.00
C CYS A 134 0.88 16.69 -4.24
N ALA A 135 0.27 17.42 -3.33
CA ALA A 135 0.18 18.88 -3.37
C ALA A 135 1.44 19.58 -2.82
N GLY A 136 2.46 18.83 -2.41
CA GLY A 136 3.68 19.38 -1.84
C GLY A 136 3.60 19.70 -0.34
N GLU A 137 2.53 19.31 0.32
CA GLU A 137 2.39 19.45 1.77
C GLU A 137 3.17 18.31 2.43
N GLY A 138 4.42 18.57 2.73
CA GLY A 138 5.37 17.58 3.24
C GLY A 138 5.06 17.03 4.63
N CYS A 139 5.94 16.17 5.09
CA CYS A 139 5.89 15.60 6.42
C CYS A 139 5.97 16.67 7.49
#